data_e5dce449cbbf7fc62c77ff4770fa11b8
#
_entry.id   e5dce449cbbf7fc62c77ff4770fa11b8
#
_cell.length_a   1.000
_cell.length_b   1.000
_cell.length_c   1.000
_cell.angle_alpha   90.00
_cell.angle_beta   90.00
_cell.angle_gamma   90.00
#
_symmetry.space_group_name_H-M   'P 1'
#
loop_
_entity.id
_entity.type
_entity.pdbx_description
1 polymer ?
#
loop_
_entity_poly.entity_id
_entity_poly.type
_entity_poly.pdbx_seq_one_letter_code
_entity_poly.pdbx_strand_id
1 'polypeptide(L)'
;MNKWVRFSLAFVVLLISLIATAQEQGVVKPQLLLSEIMQGMPKGERQEVRVLTASFKPGDQTVFHTHRFPVTVYILEGAFTLEMEGREPVTVKAGQAMVEPPHVRMTGHNRSSTEPLQVVIFYVSDPDTPFLDRIH
;
A
#
# COMPACT_ATOMS: atom_id res chain seq x y z
N MET A 1 -86.16 -13.12 -29.74
CA MET A 1 -85.69 -12.64 -28.41
C MET A 1 -84.15 -12.85 -28.41
N ASN A 2 -83.43 -11.79 -28.69
CA ASN A 2 -81.94 -11.88 -28.77
C ASN A 2 -81.38 -11.15 -27.52
N LYS A 3 -80.74 -11.92 -26.61
CA LYS A 3 -79.99 -11.39 -25.47
C LYS A 3 -78.59 -11.12 -25.88
N TRP A 4 -78.25 -9.87 -25.98
CA TRP A 4 -76.86 -9.40 -26.19
C TRP A 4 -76.13 -9.48 -24.86
N VAL A 5 -75.12 -10.37 -24.77
CA VAL A 5 -74.18 -10.45 -23.64
C VAL A 5 -73.06 -9.48 -23.93
N ARG A 6 -72.96 -8.38 -23.18
CA ARG A 6 -71.83 -7.43 -23.24
C ARG A 6 -70.68 -7.97 -22.36
N PHE A 7 -69.59 -8.42 -22.96
CA PHE A 7 -68.35 -8.69 -22.26
C PHE A 7 -67.63 -7.36 -22.01
N SER A 8 -67.58 -6.93 -20.76
CA SER A 8 -66.72 -5.84 -20.35
C SER A 8 -65.33 -6.37 -20.09
N LEU A 9 -64.38 -5.99 -20.94
CA LEU A 9 -62.96 -6.28 -20.79
C LEU A 9 -62.38 -5.28 -19.77
N ALA A 10 -62.15 -5.73 -18.55
CA ALA A 10 -61.47 -4.90 -17.54
C ALA A 10 -59.97 -4.98 -17.80
N PHE A 11 -59.42 -3.87 -18.27
CA PHE A 11 -57.95 -3.68 -18.41
C PHE A 11 -57.36 -3.42 -17.01
N VAL A 12 -56.70 -4.42 -16.43
CA VAL A 12 -55.91 -4.25 -15.19
C VAL A 12 -54.54 -3.72 -15.62
N VAL A 13 -54.31 -2.43 -15.45
CA VAL A 13 -52.98 -1.82 -15.62
C VAL A 13 -52.21 -2.09 -14.34
N LEU A 14 -51.25 -3.02 -14.44
CA LEU A 14 -50.32 -3.30 -13.37
C LEU A 14 -49.21 -2.23 -13.39
N LEU A 15 -49.32 -1.24 -12.48
CA LEU A 15 -48.27 -0.26 -12.24
C LEU A 15 -47.12 -0.94 -11.47
N ILE A 16 -46.09 -1.37 -12.18
CA ILE A 16 -44.85 -1.83 -11.57
C ILE A 16 -44.09 -0.56 -11.14
N SER A 17 -44.18 -0.21 -9.85
CA SER A 17 -43.34 0.82 -9.26
C SER A 17 -41.90 0.29 -9.18
N LEU A 18 -41.01 0.74 -10.06
CA LEU A 18 -39.57 0.58 -9.89
C LEU A 18 -39.16 1.39 -8.66
N ILE A 19 -38.97 0.73 -7.54
CA ILE A 19 -38.26 1.31 -6.40
C ILE A 19 -36.80 1.33 -6.74
N ALA A 20 -36.33 2.46 -7.23
CA ALA A 20 -34.87 2.70 -7.34
C ALA A 20 -34.33 2.82 -5.92
N THR A 21 -33.71 1.76 -5.41
CA THR A 21 -32.94 1.84 -4.17
C THR A 21 -31.72 2.70 -4.47
N ALA A 22 -31.72 3.95 -4.02
CA ALA A 22 -30.55 4.78 -3.99
C ALA A 22 -29.52 4.08 -3.09
N GLN A 23 -28.43 3.60 -3.68
CA GLN A 23 -27.33 3.00 -2.93
C GLN A 23 -26.67 4.13 -2.13
N GLU A 24 -26.80 4.11 -0.80
CA GLU A 24 -26.08 5.04 0.06
C GLU A 24 -24.59 4.91 -0.21
N GLN A 25 -23.96 6.00 -0.61
CA GLN A 25 -22.50 6.05 -0.75
C GLN A 25 -21.88 5.94 0.63
N GLY A 26 -21.19 4.83 0.88
CA GLY A 26 -20.47 4.61 2.12
C GLY A 26 -19.29 5.58 2.28
N VAL A 27 -19.05 6.06 3.49
CA VAL A 27 -17.89 6.87 3.84
C VAL A 27 -16.70 5.93 4.07
N VAL A 28 -15.61 6.11 3.30
CA VAL A 28 -14.38 5.34 3.47
C VAL A 28 -13.67 5.77 4.75
N LYS A 29 -13.30 4.78 5.58
CA LYS A 29 -12.51 5.01 6.80
C LYS A 29 -11.10 4.48 6.56
N PRO A 30 -10.05 5.33 6.65
CA PRO A 30 -8.67 4.89 6.57
C PRO A 30 -8.32 3.91 7.68
N GLN A 31 -7.48 2.91 7.34
CA GLN A 31 -6.91 1.99 8.32
C GLN A 31 -5.46 2.40 8.59
N LEU A 32 -5.10 2.58 9.86
CA LEU A 32 -3.73 2.85 10.27
C LEU A 32 -2.91 1.54 10.19
N LEU A 33 -1.85 1.52 9.41
CA LEU A 33 -0.96 0.38 9.25
C LEU A 33 0.35 0.55 10.04
N LEU A 34 0.84 1.78 10.16
CA LEU A 34 2.09 2.10 10.83
C LEU A 34 2.00 3.50 11.42
N SER A 35 2.51 3.67 12.65
CA SER A 35 2.73 4.97 13.26
C SER A 35 4.00 4.90 14.08
N GLU A 36 5.05 5.62 13.68
CA GLU A 36 6.32 5.72 14.39
C GLU A 36 6.75 7.17 14.49
N ILE A 37 7.38 7.51 15.61
CA ILE A 37 8.01 8.82 15.80
C ILE A 37 9.48 8.68 15.41
N MET A 38 9.85 9.33 14.30
CA MET A 38 11.20 9.24 13.76
C MET A 38 11.97 10.53 13.97
N GLN A 39 13.27 10.37 14.28
CA GLN A 39 14.24 11.46 14.25
C GLN A 39 14.96 11.45 12.89
N GLY A 40 15.59 12.58 12.55
CA GLY A 40 16.38 12.66 11.32
C GLY A 40 15.57 12.90 10.06
N MET A 41 14.34 13.38 10.16
CA MET A 41 13.57 13.85 9.00
C MET A 41 14.21 15.11 8.38
N PRO A 42 14.06 15.32 7.06
CA PRO A 42 14.57 16.54 6.43
C PRO A 42 13.91 17.79 7.03
N LYS A 43 14.68 18.89 7.17
CA LYS A 43 14.25 20.12 7.82
C LYS A 43 14.16 21.33 6.88
N GLY A 44 14.56 21.17 5.62
CA GLY A 44 14.49 22.23 4.62
C GLY A 44 13.05 22.64 4.29
N GLU A 45 12.83 23.90 3.88
CA GLU A 45 11.51 24.38 3.43
C GLU A 45 11.02 23.64 2.18
N ARG A 46 11.95 23.25 1.32
CA ARG A 46 11.67 22.44 0.12
C ARG A 46 12.14 21.02 0.37
N GLN A 47 11.25 20.08 0.16
CA GLN A 47 11.54 18.66 0.31
C GLN A 47 11.10 17.93 -0.95
N GLU A 48 11.81 16.88 -1.29
CA GLU A 48 11.47 15.98 -2.39
C GLU A 48 10.76 14.74 -1.83
N VAL A 49 9.60 14.41 -2.38
CA VAL A 49 8.87 13.19 -2.08
C VAL A 49 9.06 12.23 -3.23
N ARG A 50 9.60 11.05 -2.96
CA ARG A 50 9.77 9.98 -3.93
C ARG A 50 9.00 8.74 -3.52
N VAL A 51 8.33 8.15 -4.50
CA VAL A 51 7.69 6.84 -4.38
C VAL A 51 8.38 5.92 -5.37
N LEU A 52 8.94 4.82 -4.87
CA LEU A 52 9.64 3.84 -5.67
C LEU A 52 8.98 2.47 -5.47
N THR A 53 9.15 1.58 -6.43
CA THR A 53 8.84 0.16 -6.29
C THR A 53 10.10 -0.66 -6.48
N ALA A 54 10.20 -1.77 -5.76
CA ALA A 54 11.25 -2.75 -5.98
C ALA A 54 10.66 -4.15 -5.97
N SER A 55 11.18 -4.98 -6.89
CA SER A 55 10.81 -6.39 -7.02
C SER A 55 12.05 -7.24 -6.79
N PHE A 56 11.93 -8.22 -5.89
CA PHE A 56 12.99 -9.15 -5.54
C PHE A 56 12.55 -10.55 -5.96
N LYS A 57 13.39 -11.22 -6.73
CA LYS A 57 13.24 -12.67 -6.96
C LYS A 57 13.53 -13.41 -5.65
N PRO A 58 13.15 -14.69 -5.54
CA PRO A 58 13.58 -15.53 -4.43
C PRO A 58 15.10 -15.47 -4.24
N GLY A 59 15.55 -15.13 -3.02
CA GLY A 59 16.96 -15.01 -2.66
C GLY A 59 17.65 -13.69 -2.99
N ASP A 60 16.97 -12.74 -3.67
CA ASP A 60 17.55 -11.43 -3.96
C ASP A 60 17.72 -10.59 -2.69
N GLN A 61 18.70 -9.69 -2.75
CA GLN A 61 18.97 -8.74 -1.68
C GLN A 61 19.39 -7.38 -2.23
N THR A 62 19.27 -6.34 -1.41
CA THR A 62 19.83 -5.02 -1.73
C THR A 62 21.34 -5.02 -1.59
N VAL A 63 21.99 -4.01 -2.14
CA VAL A 63 23.39 -3.70 -1.77
C VAL A 63 23.45 -3.33 -0.28
N PHE A 64 24.62 -3.50 0.35
CA PHE A 64 24.87 -3.00 1.70
C PHE A 64 24.96 -1.47 1.65
N HIS A 65 24.14 -0.78 2.45
CA HIS A 65 23.93 0.66 2.30
C HIS A 65 23.44 1.35 3.60
N THR A 66 23.36 2.67 3.54
CA THR A 66 22.65 3.53 4.49
C THR A 66 21.71 4.45 3.76
N HIS A 67 20.77 5.05 4.49
CA HIS A 67 19.95 6.18 4.05
C HIS A 67 20.28 7.42 4.87
N ARG A 68 20.17 8.61 4.26
CA ARG A 68 20.36 9.89 4.96
C ARG A 68 19.13 10.32 5.76
N PHE A 69 17.96 9.89 5.34
CA PHE A 69 16.67 10.16 5.96
C PHE A 69 15.89 8.86 6.14
N PRO A 70 14.90 8.81 7.06
CA PRO A 70 14.06 7.63 7.23
C PRO A 70 13.36 7.21 5.93
N VAL A 71 13.26 5.91 5.71
CA VAL A 71 12.57 5.32 4.56
C VAL A 71 11.40 4.50 5.05
N THR A 72 10.21 4.75 4.52
CA THR A 72 9.04 3.91 4.81
C THR A 72 8.88 2.88 3.70
N VAL A 73 8.78 1.61 4.08
CA VAL A 73 8.60 0.48 3.16
C VAL A 73 7.26 -0.18 3.46
N TYR A 74 6.45 -0.37 2.43
CA TYR A 74 5.19 -1.10 2.48
C TYR A 74 5.31 -2.35 1.61
N ILE A 75 4.91 -3.51 2.13
CA ILE A 75 5.03 -4.79 1.45
C ILE A 75 3.73 -5.08 0.68
N LEU A 76 3.85 -5.17 -0.65
CA LEU A 76 2.74 -5.56 -1.53
C LEU A 76 2.58 -7.07 -1.60
N GLU A 77 3.69 -7.81 -1.67
CA GLU A 77 3.72 -9.25 -1.86
C GLU A 77 4.96 -9.83 -1.18
N GLY A 78 4.83 -11.02 -0.61
CA GLY A 78 5.93 -11.75 0.01
C GLY A 78 6.29 -11.27 1.41
N ALA A 79 7.56 -11.41 1.77
CA ALA A 79 8.11 -11.01 3.05
C ALA A 79 9.48 -10.36 2.88
N PHE A 80 9.64 -9.19 3.47
CA PHE A 80 10.88 -8.42 3.46
C PHE A 80 11.58 -8.56 4.79
N THR A 81 12.85 -8.98 4.78
CA THR A 81 13.69 -9.04 5.98
C THR A 81 14.79 -8.00 5.89
N LEU A 82 14.82 -7.07 6.84
CA LEU A 82 15.85 -6.06 6.97
C LEU A 82 16.88 -6.49 8.03
N GLU A 83 18.12 -6.66 7.62
CA GLU A 83 19.26 -6.80 8.51
C GLU A 83 19.93 -5.43 8.72
N MET A 84 20.06 -5.06 9.98
CA MET A 84 20.65 -3.79 10.39
C MET A 84 21.84 -4.07 11.32
N GLU A 85 22.94 -3.35 11.11
CA GLU A 85 24.12 -3.48 11.95
C GLU A 85 23.78 -3.16 13.41
N GLY A 86 24.15 -4.07 14.33
CA GLY A 86 23.94 -3.91 15.77
C GLY A 86 22.49 -4.10 16.23
N ARG A 87 21.60 -4.66 15.40
CA ARG A 87 20.18 -4.92 15.73
C ARG A 87 19.77 -6.31 15.25
N GLU A 88 18.73 -6.83 15.90
CA GLU A 88 18.07 -8.05 15.41
C GLU A 88 17.39 -7.79 14.07
N PRO A 89 17.42 -8.74 13.12
CA PRO A 89 16.71 -8.64 11.88
C PRO A 89 15.20 -8.46 12.08
N VAL A 90 14.58 -7.64 11.23
CA VAL A 90 13.13 -7.42 11.26
C VAL A 90 12.51 -7.95 9.98
N THR A 91 11.45 -8.73 10.09
CA THR A 91 10.70 -9.24 8.95
C THR A 91 9.27 -8.68 8.96
N VAL A 92 8.87 -8.11 7.83
CA VAL A 92 7.51 -7.62 7.56
C VAL A 92 6.93 -8.30 6.33
N LYS A 93 5.62 -8.56 6.36
CA LYS A 93 4.90 -9.33 5.34
C LYS A 93 3.94 -8.44 4.55
N ALA A 94 3.39 -8.99 3.46
CA ALA A 94 2.38 -8.32 2.65
C ALA A 94 1.27 -7.68 3.51
N GLY A 95 0.94 -6.43 3.23
CA GLY A 95 -0.01 -5.61 3.99
C GLY A 95 0.56 -4.91 5.22
N GLN A 96 1.84 -5.12 5.53
CA GLN A 96 2.54 -4.47 6.63
C GLN A 96 3.54 -3.42 6.11
N ALA A 97 3.94 -2.51 6.99
CA ALA A 97 4.94 -1.49 6.71
C ALA A 97 5.97 -1.42 7.84
N MET A 98 7.14 -0.86 7.52
CA MET A 98 8.19 -0.54 8.51
C MET A 98 8.90 0.74 8.11
N VAL A 99 9.63 1.34 9.05
CA VAL A 99 10.56 2.44 8.77
C VAL A 99 11.99 1.93 8.90
N GLU A 100 12.77 2.16 7.86
CA GLU A 100 14.22 1.98 7.88
C GLU A 100 14.85 3.24 8.50
N PRO A 101 15.62 3.13 9.59
CA PRO A 101 16.19 4.29 10.26
C PRO A 101 17.31 4.91 9.43
N PRO A 102 17.53 6.24 9.53
CA PRO A 102 18.63 6.89 8.85
C PRO A 102 19.98 6.52 9.47
N HIS A 103 21.05 6.56 8.68
CA HIS A 103 22.46 6.38 9.11
C HIS A 103 22.79 5.02 9.72
N VAL A 104 21.93 4.03 9.57
CA VAL A 104 22.19 2.64 9.97
C VAL A 104 22.59 1.85 8.74
N ARG A 105 23.65 1.06 8.84
CA ARG A 105 24.08 0.14 7.78
C ARG A 105 23.15 -1.04 7.71
N MET A 106 22.68 -1.37 6.51
CA MET A 106 21.64 -2.37 6.33
C MET A 106 21.70 -3.08 4.98
N THR A 107 21.03 -4.23 4.95
CA THR A 107 20.72 -5.00 3.74
C THR A 107 19.29 -5.52 3.84
N GLY A 108 18.48 -5.28 2.82
CA GLY A 108 17.14 -5.82 2.68
C GLY A 108 17.15 -7.13 1.88
N HIS A 109 16.40 -8.12 2.32
CA HIS A 109 16.41 -9.46 1.73
C HIS A 109 15.01 -9.97 1.39
N ASN A 110 14.91 -10.69 0.28
CA ASN A 110 13.90 -11.73 0.08
C ASN A 110 14.50 -13.08 0.47
N ARG A 111 14.20 -13.58 1.65
CA ARG A 111 14.72 -14.85 2.16
C ARG A 111 13.93 -16.08 1.70
N SER A 112 12.84 -15.89 0.98
CA SER A 112 12.11 -17.01 0.39
C SER A 112 12.94 -17.68 -0.71
N SER A 113 12.85 -19.00 -0.81
CA SER A 113 13.41 -19.76 -1.92
C SER A 113 12.43 -19.91 -3.10
N THR A 114 11.17 -19.55 -2.92
CA THR A 114 10.10 -19.79 -3.89
C THR A 114 9.26 -18.56 -4.22
N GLU A 115 9.04 -17.66 -3.25
CA GLU A 115 8.10 -16.57 -3.37
C GLU A 115 8.78 -15.25 -3.76
N PRO A 116 8.23 -14.48 -4.70
CA PRO A 116 8.70 -13.14 -4.99
C PRO A 116 8.35 -12.17 -3.86
N LEU A 117 9.06 -11.06 -3.82
CA LEU A 117 8.78 -9.95 -2.92
C LEU A 117 8.59 -8.68 -3.74
N GLN A 118 7.54 -7.93 -3.46
CA GLN A 118 7.29 -6.61 -4.04
C GLN A 118 7.04 -5.60 -2.93
N VAL A 119 7.72 -4.45 -3.03
CA VAL A 119 7.63 -3.37 -2.05
C VAL A 119 7.34 -2.03 -2.71
N VAL A 120 6.63 -1.18 -1.99
CA VAL A 120 6.53 0.25 -2.28
C VAL A 120 7.33 1.00 -1.22
N ILE A 121 8.13 1.94 -1.66
CA ILE A 121 9.06 2.72 -0.84
C ILE A 121 8.66 4.18 -0.91
N PHE A 122 8.53 4.81 0.25
CA PHE A 122 8.26 6.24 0.40
C PHE A 122 9.48 6.90 1.02
N TYR A 123 10.05 7.87 0.33
CA TYR A 123 11.24 8.57 0.77
C TYR A 123 11.05 10.08 0.67
N VAL A 124 11.18 10.76 1.79
CA VAL A 124 11.17 12.22 1.86
C VAL A 124 12.57 12.68 2.21
N SER A 125 13.13 13.55 1.39
CA SER A 125 14.51 14.02 1.54
C SER A 125 14.64 15.50 1.19
N ASP A 126 15.79 16.09 1.50
CA ASP A 126 16.17 17.35 0.86
C ASP A 126 16.37 17.10 -0.64
N PRO A 127 16.12 18.11 -1.50
CA PRO A 127 16.32 17.96 -2.95
C PRO A 127 17.72 17.45 -3.29
N ASP A 128 17.81 16.67 -4.37
CA ASP A 128 19.05 16.10 -4.89
C ASP A 128 19.78 15.11 -3.94
N THR A 129 19.10 14.64 -2.88
CA THR A 129 19.66 13.60 -2.00
C THR A 129 19.63 12.23 -2.68
N PRO A 130 20.73 11.46 -2.71
CA PRO A 130 20.69 10.07 -3.18
C PRO A 130 19.67 9.25 -2.37
N PHE A 131 19.03 8.27 -3.04
CA PHE A 131 18.11 7.37 -2.32
C PHE A 131 18.86 6.53 -1.27
N LEU A 132 20.06 6.07 -1.59
CA LEU A 132 20.91 5.33 -0.68
C LEU A 132 22.39 5.71 -0.90
N ASP A 133 23.18 5.52 0.14
CA ASP A 133 24.65 5.59 0.08
C ASP A 133 25.20 4.16 0.21
N ARG A 134 25.86 3.67 -0.86
CA ARG A 134 26.44 2.32 -0.89
C ARG A 134 27.66 2.24 0.04
N ILE A 135 27.76 1.15 0.80
CA ILE A 135 28.92 0.82 1.62
C ILE A 135 29.77 -0.20 0.86
N HIS A 136 31.08 0.04 0.80
CA HIS A 136 32.09 -0.80 0.14
C HIS A 136 32.92 -1.59 1.16
#